data_d25a2d2277c45c3a0ea1f822f2f03bdb
#
_entry.id   d25a2d2277c45c3a0ea1f822f2f03bdb
#
_cell.length_a   1.000
_cell.length_b   1.000
_cell.length_c   1.000
_cell.angle_alpha   90.00
_cell.angle_beta   90.00
_cell.angle_gamma   90.00
#
_symmetry.space_group_name_H-M   'P 1'
#
loop_
_entity.id
_entity.type
_entity.pdbx_description
1 polymer ?
#
loop_
_entity_poly.entity_id
_entity_poly.type
_entity_poly.pdbx_seq_one_letter_code
_entity_poly.pdbx_strand_id
1 'polypeptide(L)'
;LGQRIWWGDFKTISIDFSRPSLVEIGSDVRVNTGFTLMTHDASNMILRKLFNDFVCSSGKVKIGNNVYFGRWCTVLKGVEIGDNCIIGYGSIVTKSIPANSVAIGRPAKVICTIEEYYKKRKEKSVQEALDYAVSIQERFNRKPRIYEFYEEFPLFMQGDELDERLPIKEQLKESHPYYKEHNKP
;
A
#
# COMPACT_ATOMS: atom_id res chain seq x y z
N LEU A 1 -3.06 -15.98 10.62
CA LEU A 1 -2.88 -15.28 9.35
C LEU A 1 -4.08 -15.55 8.44
N GLY A 2 -4.57 -14.50 7.75
CA GLY A 2 -5.63 -14.59 6.76
C GLY A 2 -5.19 -15.24 5.44
N GLN A 3 -6.03 -15.10 4.42
CA GLN A 3 -5.79 -15.64 3.07
C GLN A 3 -5.32 -14.52 2.12
N ARG A 4 -4.70 -14.89 0.99
CA ARG A 4 -4.25 -13.96 -0.05
C ARG A 4 -3.37 -12.82 0.48
N ILE A 5 -2.37 -13.19 1.28
CA ILE A 5 -1.36 -12.24 1.73
C ILE A 5 -0.24 -12.24 0.68
N TRP A 6 -0.01 -11.05 0.09
CA TRP A 6 1.12 -10.86 -0.81
C TRP A 6 2.34 -10.36 -0.02
N TRP A 7 3.43 -11.07 -0.14
CA TRP A 7 4.70 -10.75 0.49
C TRP A 7 5.69 -10.26 -0.55
N GLY A 8 6.27 -9.11 -0.33
CA GLY A 8 7.39 -8.61 -1.12
C GLY A 8 8.66 -9.44 -0.92
N ASP A 9 9.82 -8.80 -0.93
CA ASP A 9 11.08 -9.51 -0.69
C ASP A 9 11.16 -10.02 0.75
N PHE A 10 10.95 -11.33 0.93
CA PHE A 10 10.98 -12.01 2.24
C PHE A 10 12.28 -11.79 3.01
N LYS A 11 13.41 -11.57 2.32
CA LYS A 11 14.71 -11.35 2.98
C LYS A 11 14.76 -10.04 3.77
N THR A 12 13.85 -9.12 3.47
CA THR A 12 13.78 -7.79 4.08
C THR A 12 12.58 -7.61 5.00
N ILE A 13 11.70 -8.62 5.09
CA ILE A 13 10.51 -8.59 5.94
C ILE A 13 10.86 -9.18 7.30
N SER A 14 10.58 -8.44 8.36
CA SER A 14 10.78 -8.85 9.75
C SER A 14 9.46 -8.84 10.50
N ILE A 15 8.98 -10.02 10.88
CA ILE A 15 7.79 -10.17 11.73
C ILE A 15 8.21 -10.88 13.01
N ASP A 16 7.87 -10.29 14.14
CA ASP A 16 8.17 -10.87 15.44
C ASP A 16 7.28 -12.09 15.72
N PHE A 17 7.72 -13.23 15.25
CA PHE A 17 7.08 -14.53 15.52
C PHE A 17 7.56 -15.20 16.82
N SER A 18 8.36 -14.54 17.64
CA SER A 18 8.70 -15.06 18.97
C SER A 18 7.48 -15.15 19.90
N ARG A 19 6.44 -14.36 19.60
CA ARG A 19 5.14 -14.34 20.29
C ARG A 19 3.99 -14.42 19.29
N PRO A 20 3.79 -15.55 18.62
CA PRO A 20 2.87 -15.67 17.49
C PRO A 20 1.40 -15.39 17.85
N SER A 21 1.00 -15.62 19.11
CA SER A 21 -0.33 -15.29 19.62
C SER A 21 -0.63 -13.78 19.66
N LEU A 22 0.39 -12.94 19.58
CA LEU A 22 0.26 -11.49 19.53
C LEU A 22 0.18 -10.93 18.12
N VAL A 23 0.26 -11.73 17.07
CA VAL A 23 0.21 -11.30 15.68
C VAL A 23 -1.05 -11.82 14.99
N GLU A 24 -1.88 -10.89 14.54
CA GLU A 24 -3.07 -11.17 13.75
C GLU A 24 -3.02 -10.36 12.45
N ILE A 25 -3.10 -11.03 11.31
CA ILE A 25 -3.11 -10.40 9.98
C ILE A 25 -4.28 -10.97 9.20
N GLY A 26 -5.15 -10.11 8.72
CA GLY A 26 -6.34 -10.44 7.94
C GLY A 26 -6.01 -10.90 6.52
N SER A 27 -7.02 -10.94 5.68
CA SER A 27 -6.94 -11.36 4.27
C SER A 27 -6.70 -10.18 3.34
N ASP A 28 -6.19 -10.45 2.13
CA ASP A 28 -5.94 -9.44 1.09
C ASP A 28 -4.94 -8.36 1.54
N VAL A 29 -3.94 -8.75 2.31
CA VAL A 29 -2.92 -7.84 2.82
C VAL A 29 -1.70 -7.86 1.92
N ARG A 30 -1.26 -6.67 1.49
CA ARG A 30 -0.02 -6.50 0.72
C ARG A 30 1.08 -5.89 1.56
N VAL A 31 2.12 -6.67 1.80
CA VAL A 31 3.31 -6.30 2.57
C VAL A 31 4.50 -6.14 1.63
N ASN A 32 5.09 -4.95 1.59
CA ASN A 32 6.22 -4.66 0.72
C ASN A 32 7.59 -4.82 1.43
N THR A 33 8.67 -4.73 0.63
CA THR A 33 10.08 -4.75 1.05
C THR A 33 10.32 -3.89 2.28
N GLY A 34 11.09 -4.41 3.24
CA GLY A 34 11.52 -3.68 4.45
C GLY A 34 10.45 -3.54 5.52
N PHE A 35 9.34 -4.27 5.42
CA PHE A 35 8.29 -4.23 6.44
C PHE A 35 8.79 -4.84 7.76
N THR A 36 8.46 -4.17 8.87
CA THR A 36 8.76 -4.65 10.22
C THR A 36 7.50 -4.64 11.10
N LEU A 37 7.25 -5.73 11.82
CA LEU A 37 6.18 -5.82 12.81
C LEU A 37 6.78 -6.30 14.14
N MET A 38 6.56 -5.50 15.19
CA MET A 38 7.10 -5.75 16.52
C MET A 38 5.98 -5.95 17.54
N THR A 39 6.07 -7.01 18.34
CA THR A 39 5.11 -7.32 19.43
C THR A 39 5.66 -7.00 20.80
N HIS A 40 6.96 -6.78 20.94
CA HIS A 40 7.63 -6.45 22.19
C HIS A 40 8.95 -5.71 21.93
N ASP A 41 9.58 -5.25 23.00
CA ASP A 41 10.95 -4.71 22.96
C ASP A 41 11.76 -5.20 24.18
N ALA A 42 13.07 -4.98 24.14
CA ALA A 42 14.00 -5.39 25.18
C ALA A 42 14.39 -4.25 26.13
N SER A 43 13.62 -3.19 26.24
CA SER A 43 13.89 -2.03 27.11
C SER A 43 14.02 -2.39 28.59
N ASN A 44 13.40 -3.53 29.00
CA ASN A 44 13.54 -4.10 30.33
C ASN A 44 15.00 -4.32 30.78
N MET A 45 15.94 -4.49 29.83
CA MET A 45 17.37 -4.63 30.16
C MET A 45 17.92 -3.41 30.88
N ILE A 46 17.48 -2.21 30.50
CA ILE A 46 17.90 -0.95 31.13
C ILE A 46 17.20 -0.79 32.47
N LEU A 47 15.88 -1.01 32.50
CA LEU A 47 15.07 -0.86 33.73
C LEU A 47 15.54 -1.80 34.83
N ARG A 48 15.86 -3.05 34.48
CA ARG A 48 16.41 -4.02 35.41
C ARG A 48 17.73 -3.56 36.07
N LYS A 49 18.62 -2.95 35.28
CA LYS A 49 19.90 -2.46 35.81
C LYS A 49 19.74 -1.25 36.73
N LEU A 50 18.79 -0.36 36.41
CA LEU A 50 18.60 0.88 37.16
C LEU A 50 17.76 0.69 38.42
N PHE A 51 16.70 -0.13 38.32
CA PHE A 51 15.67 -0.23 39.35
C PHE A 51 15.62 -1.60 40.02
N ASN A 52 16.46 -2.55 39.60
CA ASN A 52 16.44 -3.96 40.05
C ASN A 52 15.02 -4.58 39.94
N ASP A 53 14.27 -4.19 38.90
CA ASP A 53 12.90 -4.63 38.65
C ASP A 53 12.77 -5.17 37.26
N PHE A 54 11.81 -6.08 37.04
CA PHE A 54 11.57 -6.71 35.75
C PHE A 54 10.27 -6.20 35.13
N VAL A 55 10.38 -5.14 34.34
CA VAL A 55 9.26 -4.48 33.66
C VAL A 55 9.30 -4.83 32.17
N CYS A 56 8.41 -5.72 31.75
CA CYS A 56 8.27 -6.09 30.34
C CYS A 56 7.30 -5.19 29.60
N SER A 57 7.50 -5.07 28.30
CA SER A 57 6.59 -4.36 27.41
C SER A 57 6.28 -5.19 26.17
N SER A 58 5.02 -5.57 26.03
CA SER A 58 4.50 -6.29 24.85
C SER A 58 3.07 -5.86 24.55
N GLY A 59 2.61 -6.12 23.32
CA GLY A 59 1.25 -5.79 22.91
C GLY A 59 0.87 -6.50 21.63
N LYS A 60 -0.40 -6.87 21.52
CA LYS A 60 -0.97 -7.49 20.31
C LYS A 60 -0.93 -6.49 19.17
N VAL A 61 -0.57 -6.97 17.98
CA VAL A 61 -0.72 -6.26 16.72
C VAL A 61 -1.80 -6.95 15.91
N LYS A 62 -2.79 -6.17 15.48
CA LYS A 62 -3.86 -6.64 14.60
C LYS A 62 -3.91 -5.82 13.33
N ILE A 63 -3.87 -6.49 12.19
CA ILE A 63 -4.03 -5.91 10.86
C ILE A 63 -5.30 -6.49 10.26
N GLY A 64 -6.20 -5.63 9.82
CA GLY A 64 -7.47 -5.98 9.19
C GLY A 64 -7.31 -6.55 7.79
N ASN A 65 -8.40 -6.54 7.04
CA ASN A 65 -8.46 -7.04 5.67
C ASN A 65 -8.24 -5.90 4.66
N ASN A 66 -7.77 -6.25 3.46
CA ASN A 66 -7.55 -5.29 2.37
C ASN A 66 -6.65 -4.12 2.81
N VAL A 67 -5.46 -4.44 3.32
CA VAL A 67 -4.50 -3.44 3.81
C VAL A 67 -3.23 -3.46 2.96
N TYR A 68 -2.83 -2.27 2.50
CA TYR A 68 -1.59 -2.06 1.76
C TYR A 68 -0.55 -1.37 2.62
N PHE A 69 0.64 -1.94 2.69
CA PHE A 69 1.82 -1.29 3.27
C PHE A 69 2.81 -0.92 2.17
N GLY A 70 3.17 0.34 2.09
CA GLY A 70 4.30 0.81 1.30
C GLY A 70 5.61 0.17 1.78
N ARG A 71 6.69 0.33 1.02
CA ARG A 71 8.01 -0.18 1.43
C ARG A 71 8.48 0.50 2.73
N TRP A 72 9.25 -0.22 3.54
CA TRP A 72 9.89 0.28 4.76
C TRP A 72 8.91 0.75 5.84
N CYS A 73 7.73 0.16 5.90
CA CYS A 73 6.78 0.41 6.97
C CYS A 73 7.13 -0.39 8.23
N THR A 74 6.90 0.22 9.39
CA THR A 74 7.04 -0.43 10.70
C THR A 74 5.74 -0.33 11.48
N VAL A 75 5.28 -1.44 12.06
CA VAL A 75 4.12 -1.49 12.96
C VAL A 75 4.59 -1.89 14.34
N LEU A 76 4.34 -1.03 15.33
CA LEU A 76 4.74 -1.27 16.71
C LEU A 76 3.67 -2.03 17.48
N LYS A 77 4.08 -2.59 18.59
CA LYS A 77 3.23 -3.32 19.55
C LYS A 77 2.02 -2.52 20.01
N GLY A 78 0.90 -3.18 20.25
CA GLY A 78 -0.33 -2.58 20.75
C GLY A 78 -1.15 -1.85 19.69
N VAL A 79 -0.79 -1.98 18.39
CA VAL A 79 -1.46 -1.29 17.30
C VAL A 79 -2.51 -2.18 16.66
N GLU A 80 -3.67 -1.61 16.36
CA GLU A 80 -4.71 -2.16 15.50
C GLU A 80 -4.86 -1.29 14.24
N ILE A 81 -4.80 -1.91 13.06
CA ILE A 81 -5.07 -1.27 11.77
C ILE A 81 -6.36 -1.87 11.22
N GLY A 82 -7.35 -1.05 10.98
CA GLY A 82 -8.66 -1.47 10.47
C GLY A 82 -8.61 -1.93 9.01
N ASP A 83 -9.75 -2.35 8.49
CA ASP A 83 -9.91 -2.79 7.11
C ASP A 83 -9.78 -1.62 6.12
N ASN A 84 -9.44 -1.93 4.86
CA ASN A 84 -9.35 -0.97 3.76
C ASN A 84 -8.40 0.20 4.04
N CYS A 85 -7.19 -0.10 4.49
CA CYS A 85 -6.20 0.92 4.84
C CYS A 85 -5.01 0.94 3.87
N ILE A 86 -4.49 2.13 3.62
CA ILE A 86 -3.24 2.36 2.91
C ILE A 86 -2.24 2.99 3.88
N ILE A 87 -1.13 2.30 4.13
CA ILE A 87 -0.03 2.81 4.94
C ILE A 87 1.11 3.21 3.98
N GLY A 88 1.36 4.51 3.89
CA GLY A 88 2.32 5.07 2.93
C GLY A 88 3.76 4.67 3.23
N TYR A 89 4.64 4.81 2.22
CA TYR A 89 6.06 4.48 2.28
C TYR A 89 6.75 5.03 3.53
N GLY A 90 7.56 4.19 4.16
CA GLY A 90 8.43 4.58 5.26
C GLY A 90 7.71 4.95 6.57
N SER A 91 6.43 4.64 6.69
CA SER A 91 5.64 5.00 7.86
C SER A 91 5.98 4.16 9.09
N ILE A 92 5.91 4.78 10.27
CA ILE A 92 6.02 4.08 11.57
C ILE A 92 4.68 4.21 12.29
N VAL A 93 3.93 3.12 12.34
CA VAL A 93 2.61 3.08 12.97
C VAL A 93 2.80 2.80 14.47
N THR A 94 2.58 3.84 15.27
CA THR A 94 2.74 3.83 16.74
C THR A 94 1.41 3.89 17.47
N LYS A 95 0.32 4.18 16.75
CA LYS A 95 -1.06 4.25 17.25
C LYS A 95 -1.98 3.57 16.26
N SER A 96 -3.11 3.07 16.74
CA SER A 96 -4.11 2.40 15.90
C SER A 96 -4.65 3.31 14.79
N ILE A 97 -4.91 2.72 13.63
CA ILE A 97 -5.43 3.39 12.44
C ILE A 97 -6.86 2.89 12.19
N PRO A 98 -7.85 3.77 12.12
CA PRO A 98 -9.23 3.36 11.86
C PRO A 98 -9.37 2.79 10.44
N ALA A 99 -10.40 1.98 10.21
CA ALA A 99 -10.73 1.45 8.88
C ALA A 99 -10.97 2.58 7.87
N ASN A 100 -10.85 2.26 6.59
CA ASN A 100 -11.07 3.17 5.45
C ASN A 100 -10.17 4.41 5.47
N SER A 101 -8.92 4.24 5.88
CA SER A 101 -7.98 5.35 6.09
C SER A 101 -6.71 5.23 5.27
N VAL A 102 -6.17 6.38 4.89
CA VAL A 102 -4.81 6.52 4.37
C VAL A 102 -3.95 7.20 5.43
N ALA A 103 -2.88 6.54 5.85
CA ALA A 103 -1.98 7.04 6.87
C ALA A 103 -0.52 7.06 6.40
N ILE A 104 0.24 8.10 6.78
CA ILE A 104 1.64 8.25 6.40
C ILE A 104 2.41 8.99 7.49
N GLY A 105 3.71 8.76 7.54
CA GLY A 105 4.65 9.54 8.36
C GLY A 105 5.29 8.78 9.52
N ARG A 106 6.13 9.50 10.26
CA ARG A 106 6.88 9.02 11.44
C ARG A 106 6.72 10.01 12.60
N PRO A 107 5.77 9.77 13.49
CA PRO A 107 4.77 8.68 13.53
C PRO A 107 3.71 8.83 12.44
N ALA A 108 3.12 7.69 12.02
CA ALA A 108 2.06 7.66 11.04
C ALA A 108 0.80 8.37 11.56
N LYS A 109 0.22 9.21 10.71
CA LYS A 109 -1.03 9.92 10.97
C LYS A 109 -1.99 9.69 9.80
N VAL A 110 -3.28 9.57 10.08
CA VAL A 110 -4.31 9.58 9.03
C VAL A 110 -4.30 10.95 8.33
N ILE A 111 -4.21 10.94 7.02
CA ILE A 111 -4.17 12.13 6.17
C ILE A 111 -5.44 12.35 5.37
N CYS A 112 -6.17 11.28 5.06
CA CYS A 112 -7.47 11.33 4.38
C CYS A 112 -8.19 9.99 4.49
N THR A 113 -9.45 9.94 4.07
CA THR A 113 -10.21 8.70 3.89
C THR A 113 -9.79 7.99 2.61
N ILE A 114 -10.17 6.70 2.51
CA ILE A 114 -9.89 5.92 1.28
C ILE A 114 -10.67 6.47 0.08
N GLU A 115 -11.88 6.99 0.29
CA GLU A 115 -12.71 7.61 -0.74
C GLU A 115 -12.12 8.90 -1.27
N GLU A 116 -11.60 9.77 -0.40
CA GLU A 116 -10.90 10.99 -0.79
C GLU A 116 -9.63 10.68 -1.58
N TYR A 117 -8.88 9.67 -1.12
CA TYR A 117 -7.69 9.20 -1.83
C TYR A 117 -8.05 8.66 -3.21
N TYR A 118 -9.10 7.83 -3.32
CA TYR A 118 -9.59 7.28 -4.59
C TYR A 118 -9.95 8.38 -5.59
N LYS A 119 -10.76 9.36 -5.17
CA LYS A 119 -11.16 10.51 -6.03
C LYS A 119 -9.92 11.23 -6.57
N LYS A 120 -9.00 11.59 -5.69
CA LYS A 120 -7.74 12.25 -6.08
C LYS A 120 -6.89 11.42 -7.03
N ARG A 121 -6.82 10.09 -6.83
CA ARG A 121 -6.07 9.20 -7.73
C ARG A 121 -6.75 9.05 -9.08
N LYS A 122 -8.08 8.90 -9.09
CA LYS A 122 -8.87 8.81 -10.32
C LYS A 122 -8.68 10.04 -11.22
N GLU A 123 -8.64 11.23 -10.64
CA GLU A 123 -8.42 12.49 -11.37
C GLU A 123 -7.02 12.55 -12.01
N LYS A 124 -6.01 11.97 -11.37
CA LYS A 124 -4.61 12.09 -11.80
C LYS A 124 -4.10 10.93 -12.64
N SER A 125 -4.66 9.74 -12.47
CA SER A 125 -4.09 8.50 -13.01
C SER A 125 -3.89 8.51 -14.52
N VAL A 126 -4.82 9.10 -15.25
CA VAL A 126 -4.75 9.16 -16.72
C VAL A 126 -3.65 10.11 -17.19
N GLN A 127 -3.53 11.29 -16.55
CA GLN A 127 -2.47 12.23 -16.91
C GLN A 127 -1.08 11.66 -16.57
N GLU A 128 -0.94 11.03 -15.41
CA GLU A 128 0.31 10.35 -15.02
C GLU A 128 0.70 9.24 -16.01
N ALA A 129 -0.28 8.49 -16.52
CA ALA A 129 -0.04 7.47 -17.55
C ALA A 129 0.42 8.08 -18.88
N LEU A 130 -0.16 9.20 -19.30
CA LEU A 130 0.29 9.95 -20.48
C LEU A 130 1.71 10.48 -20.32
N ASP A 131 2.01 11.12 -19.19
CA ASP A 131 3.33 11.67 -18.89
C ASP A 131 4.39 10.54 -18.94
N TYR A 132 4.03 9.35 -18.44
CA TYR A 132 4.90 8.19 -18.53
C TYR A 132 5.11 7.74 -19.99
N ALA A 133 4.07 7.66 -20.80
CA ALA A 133 4.17 7.31 -22.23
C ALA A 133 5.05 8.31 -22.99
N VAL A 134 4.85 9.60 -22.76
CA VAL A 134 5.65 10.69 -23.36
C VAL A 134 7.11 10.56 -22.94
N SER A 135 7.39 10.29 -21.67
CA SER A 135 8.77 10.12 -21.18
C SER A 135 9.54 9.00 -21.87
N ILE A 136 8.85 7.89 -22.21
CA ILE A 136 9.43 6.79 -22.96
C ILE A 136 9.74 7.23 -24.40
N GLN A 137 8.81 7.94 -25.04
CA GLN A 137 8.99 8.43 -26.39
C GLN A 137 10.14 9.43 -26.50
N GLU A 138 10.20 10.40 -25.60
CA GLU A 138 11.25 11.41 -25.56
C GLU A 138 12.63 10.80 -25.32
N ARG A 139 12.71 9.88 -24.34
CA ARG A 139 13.99 9.29 -23.93
C ARG A 139 14.54 8.26 -24.92
N PHE A 140 13.66 7.45 -25.53
CA PHE A 140 14.06 6.31 -26.35
C PHE A 140 13.67 6.47 -27.82
N ASN A 141 13.07 7.59 -28.22
CA ASN A 141 12.59 7.88 -29.58
C ASN A 141 11.72 6.76 -30.18
N ARG A 142 10.84 6.16 -29.36
CA ARG A 142 9.93 5.08 -29.75
C ARG A 142 8.66 5.07 -28.88
N LYS A 143 7.61 4.43 -29.36
CA LYS A 143 6.39 4.20 -28.57
C LYS A 143 6.65 3.24 -27.40
N PRO A 144 5.89 3.36 -26.29
CA PRO A 144 5.89 2.40 -25.19
C PRO A 144 5.61 0.97 -25.68
N ARG A 145 6.24 -0.02 -25.07
CA ARG A 145 5.97 -1.44 -25.30
C ARG A 145 5.06 -1.95 -24.18
N ILE A 146 4.21 -2.95 -24.48
CA ILE A 146 3.24 -3.50 -23.52
C ILE A 146 3.87 -3.88 -22.17
N TYR A 147 5.04 -4.52 -22.18
CA TYR A 147 5.70 -4.98 -20.96
C TYR A 147 6.32 -3.84 -20.11
N GLU A 148 6.56 -2.67 -20.69
CA GLU A 148 7.02 -1.47 -19.98
C GLU A 148 5.86 -0.70 -19.34
N PHE A 149 4.66 -0.94 -19.80
CA PHE A 149 3.48 -0.10 -19.60
C PHE A 149 2.24 -0.91 -19.22
N TYR A 150 2.46 -2.10 -18.68
CA TYR A 150 1.38 -3.07 -18.54
C TYR A 150 0.29 -2.66 -17.54
N GLU A 151 0.61 -1.87 -16.51
CA GLU A 151 -0.37 -1.36 -15.54
C GLU A 151 -1.26 -0.26 -16.16
N GLU A 152 -0.68 0.58 -17.01
CA GLU A 152 -1.34 1.68 -17.72
C GLU A 152 -1.85 1.27 -19.10
N PHE A 153 -1.38 0.14 -19.63
CA PHE A 153 -1.70 -0.33 -20.97
C PHE A 153 -3.20 -0.35 -21.28
N PRO A 154 -4.09 -0.75 -20.36
CA PRO A 154 -5.52 -0.69 -20.61
C PRO A 154 -6.06 0.70 -20.95
N LEU A 155 -5.37 1.76 -20.53
CA LEU A 155 -5.75 3.15 -20.83
C LEU A 155 -5.51 3.53 -22.29
N PHE A 156 -4.70 2.75 -23.01
CA PHE A 156 -4.28 3.02 -24.40
C PHE A 156 -4.75 1.97 -25.41
N MET A 157 -5.47 0.94 -24.95
CA MET A 157 -6.05 -0.07 -25.84
C MET A 157 -7.31 0.44 -26.51
N GLN A 158 -7.55 -0.02 -27.74
CA GLN A 158 -8.82 0.18 -28.41
C GLN A 158 -9.91 -0.67 -27.76
N GLY A 159 -11.15 -0.14 -27.78
CA GLY A 159 -12.27 -0.63 -26.97
C GLY A 159 -12.56 -2.13 -26.99
N ASP A 160 -12.26 -2.83 -28.09
CA ASP A 160 -12.62 -4.25 -28.28
C ASP A 160 -11.57 -5.22 -27.71
N GLU A 161 -10.38 -4.72 -27.36
CA GLU A 161 -9.28 -5.52 -26.80
C GLU A 161 -9.21 -5.49 -25.27
N LEU A 162 -10.04 -4.65 -24.63
CA LEU A 162 -10.09 -4.55 -23.17
C LEU A 162 -10.95 -5.68 -22.60
N ASP A 163 -10.46 -6.29 -21.52
CA ASP A 163 -11.23 -7.25 -20.73
C ASP A 163 -12.52 -6.57 -20.23
N GLU A 164 -13.69 -7.12 -20.60
CA GLU A 164 -15.01 -6.57 -20.25
C GLU A 164 -15.24 -6.49 -18.74
N ARG A 165 -14.52 -7.28 -17.95
CA ARG A 165 -14.57 -7.27 -16.48
C ARG A 165 -13.91 -6.05 -15.85
N LEU A 166 -13.13 -5.28 -16.61
CA LEU A 166 -12.47 -4.08 -16.12
C LEU A 166 -13.35 -2.84 -16.39
N PRO A 167 -13.72 -2.06 -15.38
CA PRO A 167 -14.52 -0.84 -15.54
C PRO A 167 -13.75 0.31 -16.22
N ILE A 168 -12.60 0.02 -16.81
CA ILE A 168 -11.67 0.98 -17.41
C ILE A 168 -12.29 1.66 -18.62
N LYS A 169 -13.12 0.96 -19.42
CA LYS A 169 -13.79 1.55 -20.61
C LYS A 169 -14.64 2.77 -20.24
N GLU A 170 -15.47 2.66 -19.22
CA GLU A 170 -16.30 3.76 -18.74
C GLU A 170 -15.44 4.89 -18.18
N GLN A 171 -14.44 4.56 -17.38
CA GLN A 171 -13.52 5.53 -16.80
C GLN A 171 -12.77 6.34 -17.88
N LEU A 172 -12.35 5.71 -18.96
CA LEU A 172 -11.68 6.37 -20.09
C LEU A 172 -12.63 7.25 -20.89
N LYS A 173 -13.88 6.79 -21.15
CA LYS A 173 -14.90 7.56 -21.87
C LYS A 173 -15.25 8.86 -21.16
N GLU A 174 -15.29 8.83 -19.82
CA GLU A 174 -15.71 9.96 -19.02
C GLU A 174 -14.58 10.99 -18.79
N SER A 175 -13.33 10.56 -18.72
CA SER A 175 -12.26 11.37 -18.11
C SER A 175 -11.12 11.81 -19.03
N HIS A 176 -11.03 11.38 -20.31
CA HIS A 176 -9.82 11.64 -21.08
C HIS A 176 -10.04 12.26 -22.48
N PRO A 177 -9.55 13.51 -22.74
CA PRO A 177 -9.60 14.15 -24.06
C PRO A 177 -8.90 13.32 -25.16
N TYR A 178 -7.74 12.74 -24.85
CA TYR A 178 -6.98 11.93 -25.80
C TYR A 178 -7.76 10.71 -26.28
N TYR A 179 -8.42 9.98 -25.36
CA TYR A 179 -9.27 8.84 -25.72
C TYR A 179 -10.44 9.25 -26.61
N LYS A 180 -11.06 10.43 -26.30
CA LYS A 180 -12.16 10.98 -27.09
C LYS A 180 -11.74 11.42 -28.48
N GLU A 181 -10.51 11.89 -28.68
CA GLU A 181 -9.98 12.32 -29.98
C GLU A 181 -9.60 11.14 -30.87
N HIS A 182 -9.07 10.04 -30.30
CA HIS A 182 -8.54 8.91 -31.06
C HIS A 182 -9.51 7.73 -31.21
N ASN A 183 -10.62 7.72 -30.46
CA ASN A 183 -11.67 6.72 -30.51
C ASN A 183 -13.03 7.33 -30.85
N LYS A 184 -13.08 8.32 -31.72
CA LYS A 184 -14.34 8.75 -32.34
C LYS A 184 -14.82 7.65 -33.28
N PRO A 185 -16.15 7.27 -33.23
CA PRO A 185 -16.73 6.30 -34.14
C PRO A 185 -16.62 6.74 -35.59
#